data_8625994f70760dc9253fc8ca5a4db888
#
_entry.id   8625994f70760dc9253fc8ca5a4db888
#
_cell.length_a   1.000
_cell.length_b   1.000
_cell.length_c   1.000
_cell.angle_alpha   90.00
_cell.angle_beta   90.00
_cell.angle_gamma   90.00
#
_symmetry.space_group_name_H-M   'P 1'
#
loop_
_entity.id
_entity.type
_entity.pdbx_description
1 polymer ?
#
loop_
_entity_poly.entity_id
_entity_poly.type
_entity_poly.pdbx_seq_one_letter_code
_entity_poly.pdbx_strand_id
1 'polypeptide(L)'
;TDEELMDTVLKYQVYARITPSSKLRIVDALQKHGYVSAMTGDGVNDAPAIQKADIGIGMGITGTEVVKKVADCILVDDSFSTIVDGVEEGRRITSNIKKVMLYLLAGNIVEVILVFISMLLNMEMFTTLQLLWINLVTDSIPAIMLAFEKSDKDTMNNQYNRGKQTFFTPFLISNKRFSASSFVATKM
;
A
#
# COMPACT_ATOMS: atom_id res chain seq x y z
N THR A 1 -2.57 22.09 22.84
CA THR A 1 -3.57 22.42 21.81
C THR A 1 -3.42 21.50 20.62
N ASP A 2 -4.39 21.50 19.66
CA ASP A 2 -4.28 20.70 18.43
C ASP A 2 -3.18 21.23 17.51
N GLU A 3 -2.95 22.55 17.50
CA GLU A 3 -1.87 23.18 16.73
C GLU A 3 -0.49 22.75 17.23
N GLU A 4 -0.27 22.74 18.54
CA GLU A 4 0.97 22.24 19.14
C GLU A 4 1.19 20.76 18.84
N LEU A 5 0.12 19.95 18.83
CA LEU A 5 0.22 18.54 18.49
C LEU A 5 0.63 18.35 17.02
N MET A 6 0.08 19.15 16.11
CA MET A 6 0.46 19.12 14.69
C MET A 6 1.98 19.39 14.52
N ASP A 7 2.53 20.38 15.24
CA ASP A 7 3.96 20.71 15.15
C ASP A 7 4.88 19.67 15.82
N THR A 8 4.36 18.95 16.81
CA THR A 8 5.16 18.05 17.65
C THR A 8 5.04 16.58 17.29
N VAL A 9 3.95 16.19 16.61
CA VAL A 9 3.67 14.77 16.31
C VAL A 9 4.78 14.11 15.49
N LEU A 10 5.50 14.86 14.67
CA LEU A 10 6.63 14.34 13.90
C LEU A 10 7.97 14.38 14.64
N LYS A 11 8.04 15.12 15.75
CA LYS A 11 9.27 15.27 16.55
C LYS A 11 9.40 14.18 17.60
N TYR A 12 8.28 13.75 18.18
CA TYR A 12 8.27 12.77 19.26
C TYR A 12 7.75 11.42 18.75
N GLN A 13 8.48 10.36 19.09
CA GLN A 13 8.14 8.99 18.72
C GLN A 13 7.46 8.21 19.86
N VAL A 14 7.51 8.72 21.08
CA VAL A 14 6.99 8.05 22.27
C VAL A 14 6.03 8.97 23.01
N TYR A 15 4.82 8.49 23.23
CA TYR A 15 3.78 9.14 24.00
C TYR A 15 3.35 8.21 25.14
N ALA A 16 3.58 8.65 26.37
CA ALA A 16 3.25 7.86 27.54
C ALA A 16 1.98 8.37 28.24
N ARG A 17 1.20 7.46 28.84
CA ARG A 17 0.00 7.77 29.63
C ARG A 17 -1.03 8.63 28.90
N ILE A 18 -1.25 8.32 27.62
CA ILE A 18 -2.21 9.03 26.79
C ILE A 18 -3.64 8.51 27.00
N THR A 19 -4.60 9.42 26.96
CA THR A 19 -6.03 9.06 27.01
C THR A 19 -6.51 8.54 25.64
N PRO A 20 -7.63 7.79 25.58
CA PRO A 20 -8.21 7.34 24.31
C PRO A 20 -8.45 8.48 23.31
N SER A 21 -8.93 9.63 23.79
CA SER A 21 -9.11 10.83 22.97
C SER A 21 -7.79 11.37 22.42
N SER A 22 -6.70 11.29 23.18
CA SER A 22 -5.38 11.71 22.72
C SER A 22 -4.81 10.77 21.64
N LYS A 23 -5.06 9.45 21.73
CA LYS A 23 -4.70 8.49 20.68
C LYS A 23 -5.35 8.87 19.34
N LEU A 24 -6.65 9.15 19.39
CA LEU A 24 -7.40 9.56 18.20
C LEU A 24 -6.86 10.86 17.59
N ARG A 25 -6.50 11.85 18.42
CA ARG A 25 -5.91 13.12 17.98
C ARG A 25 -4.54 12.92 17.33
N ILE A 26 -3.72 12.00 17.86
CA ILE A 26 -2.40 11.67 17.26
C ILE A 26 -2.60 11.06 15.86
N VAL A 27 -3.52 10.09 15.72
CA VAL A 27 -3.84 9.49 14.42
C VAL A 27 -4.31 10.56 13.43
N ASP A 28 -5.23 11.42 13.84
CA ASP A 28 -5.73 12.52 13.00
C ASP A 28 -4.63 13.49 12.58
N ALA A 29 -3.73 13.86 13.49
CA ALA A 29 -2.59 14.72 13.19
C ALA A 29 -1.63 14.09 12.16
N LEU A 30 -1.31 12.79 12.30
CA LEU A 30 -0.49 12.07 11.33
C LEU A 30 -1.15 12.01 9.95
N GLN A 31 -2.45 11.74 9.89
CA GLN A 31 -3.21 11.71 8.64
C GLN A 31 -3.24 13.09 7.96
N LYS A 32 -3.40 14.18 8.71
CA LYS A 32 -3.32 15.56 8.19
C LYS A 32 -1.96 15.91 7.61
N HIS A 33 -0.88 15.33 8.14
CA HIS A 33 0.46 15.43 7.56
C HIS A 33 0.67 14.54 6.32
N GLY A 34 -0.36 13.77 5.90
CA GLY A 34 -0.29 12.90 4.72
C GLY A 34 0.36 11.54 4.96
N TYR A 35 0.57 11.14 6.22
CA TYR A 35 1.04 9.80 6.55
C TYR A 35 -0.10 8.79 6.51
N VAL A 36 0.25 7.56 6.14
CA VAL A 36 -0.64 6.39 6.31
C VAL A 36 -0.43 5.87 7.72
N SER A 37 -1.47 5.89 8.52
CA SER A 37 -1.45 5.48 9.91
C SER A 37 -1.98 4.06 10.07
N ALA A 38 -1.24 3.21 10.79
CA ALA A 38 -1.75 1.95 11.30
C ALA A 38 -1.86 2.05 12.82
N MET A 39 -2.99 1.64 13.37
CA MET A 39 -3.23 1.66 14.82
C MET A 39 -3.50 0.25 15.33
N THR A 40 -2.73 -0.15 16.33
CA THR A 40 -2.93 -1.43 17.00
C THR A 40 -3.52 -1.20 18.39
N GLY A 41 -4.33 -2.13 18.86
CA GLY A 41 -4.87 -2.11 20.22
C GLY A 41 -5.59 -3.39 20.59
N ASP A 42 -5.80 -3.58 21.87
CA ASP A 42 -6.43 -4.75 22.48
C ASP A 42 -7.71 -4.40 23.25
N GLY A 43 -7.82 -3.17 23.73
CA GLY A 43 -8.89 -2.71 24.61
C GLY A 43 -10.00 -1.93 23.94
N VAL A 44 -11.17 -1.91 24.57
CA VAL A 44 -12.33 -1.12 24.13
C VAL A 44 -11.99 0.37 23.97
N ASN A 45 -11.05 0.88 24.77
CA ASN A 45 -10.60 2.26 24.74
C ASN A 45 -9.82 2.61 23.48
N ASP A 46 -9.30 1.63 22.77
CA ASP A 46 -8.54 1.80 21.52
C ASP A 46 -9.43 1.77 20.27
N ALA A 47 -10.63 1.21 20.40
CA ALA A 47 -11.56 1.03 19.29
C ALA A 47 -11.80 2.31 18.46
N PRO A 48 -12.00 3.51 19.05
CA PRO A 48 -12.19 4.72 18.26
C PRO A 48 -10.94 5.13 17.45
N ALA A 49 -9.74 4.92 17.99
CA ALA A 49 -8.49 5.23 17.32
C ALA A 49 -8.16 4.19 16.23
N ILE A 50 -8.47 2.91 16.49
CA ILE A 50 -8.36 1.80 15.51
C ILE A 50 -9.26 2.08 14.31
N GLN A 51 -10.52 2.44 14.55
CA GLN A 51 -11.49 2.74 13.49
C GLN A 51 -11.12 4.01 12.68
N LYS A 52 -10.45 4.98 13.31
CA LYS A 52 -10.03 6.23 12.68
C LYS A 52 -8.78 6.07 11.83
N ALA A 53 -7.91 5.14 12.15
CA ALA A 53 -6.67 4.89 11.42
C ALA A 53 -6.95 4.47 9.98
N ASP A 54 -5.95 4.60 9.09
CA ASP A 54 -6.06 4.10 7.72
C ASP A 54 -6.08 2.57 7.68
N ILE A 55 -5.45 1.92 8.68
CA ILE A 55 -5.48 0.48 8.90
C ILE A 55 -5.63 0.24 10.41
N GLY A 56 -6.76 -0.30 10.81
CA GLY A 56 -7.01 -0.74 12.18
C GLY A 56 -6.59 -2.19 12.38
N ILE A 57 -5.75 -2.46 13.40
CA ILE A 57 -5.24 -3.79 13.72
C ILE A 57 -5.67 -4.18 15.12
N GLY A 58 -6.49 -5.22 15.23
CA GLY A 58 -6.91 -5.79 16.50
C GLY A 58 -6.06 -6.98 16.91
N MET A 59 -5.78 -7.10 18.21
CA MET A 59 -5.13 -8.28 18.77
C MET A 59 -6.09 -9.47 18.78
N GLY A 60 -5.63 -10.63 18.34
CA GLY A 60 -6.46 -11.83 18.20
C GLY A 60 -6.59 -12.61 19.50
N ILE A 61 -5.52 -12.70 20.30
CA ILE A 61 -5.48 -13.43 21.57
C ILE A 61 -5.96 -12.53 22.69
N THR A 62 -5.33 -11.37 22.87
CA THR A 62 -5.60 -10.43 23.96
C THR A 62 -6.72 -9.44 23.65
N GLY A 63 -7.08 -9.27 22.39
CA GLY A 63 -8.05 -8.27 21.94
C GLY A 63 -9.49 -8.60 22.33
N THR A 64 -10.21 -7.57 22.77
CA THR A 64 -11.64 -7.67 23.07
C THR A 64 -12.47 -7.85 21.80
N GLU A 65 -13.67 -8.43 21.94
CA GLU A 65 -14.60 -8.61 20.81
C GLU A 65 -15.00 -7.27 20.14
N VAL A 66 -14.95 -6.16 20.89
CA VAL A 66 -15.20 -4.82 20.34
C VAL A 66 -14.09 -4.44 19.35
N VAL A 67 -12.82 -4.63 19.74
CA VAL A 67 -11.67 -4.35 18.87
C VAL A 67 -11.70 -5.25 17.65
N LYS A 68 -11.97 -6.53 17.80
CA LYS A 68 -12.06 -7.49 16.68
C LYS A 68 -13.13 -7.13 15.65
N LYS A 69 -14.22 -6.46 16.09
CA LYS A 69 -15.29 -6.02 15.20
C LYS A 69 -15.00 -4.74 14.44
N VAL A 70 -14.17 -3.86 15.00
CA VAL A 70 -13.86 -2.56 14.37
C VAL A 70 -12.54 -2.54 13.62
N ALA A 71 -11.67 -3.53 13.82
CA ALA A 71 -10.38 -3.66 13.17
C ALA A 71 -10.54 -4.15 11.72
N ASP A 72 -9.72 -3.63 10.83
CA ASP A 72 -9.62 -4.09 9.43
C ASP A 72 -8.87 -5.42 9.34
N CYS A 73 -7.89 -5.63 10.22
CA CYS A 73 -7.09 -6.84 10.31
C CYS A 73 -7.03 -7.34 11.76
N ILE A 74 -6.97 -8.67 11.94
CA ILE A 74 -6.79 -9.30 13.24
C ILE A 74 -5.46 -10.03 13.24
N LEU A 75 -4.63 -9.72 14.23
CA LEU A 75 -3.32 -10.30 14.45
C LEU A 75 -3.45 -11.58 15.26
N VAL A 76 -3.40 -12.73 14.62
CA VAL A 76 -3.72 -14.03 15.24
C VAL A 76 -2.75 -14.44 16.34
N ASP A 77 -1.48 -14.05 16.21
CA ASP A 77 -0.38 -14.37 17.11
C ASP A 77 -0.01 -13.25 18.09
N ASP A 78 -0.70 -12.13 18.02
CA ASP A 78 -0.42 -10.90 18.78
C ASP A 78 1.05 -10.43 18.67
N SER A 79 1.74 -10.85 17.60
CA SER A 79 3.16 -10.54 17.39
C SER A 79 3.34 -9.30 16.53
N PHE A 80 4.11 -8.33 17.02
CA PHE A 80 4.43 -7.13 16.26
C PHE A 80 5.27 -7.42 15.00
N SER A 81 6.09 -8.49 15.01
CA SER A 81 6.87 -8.90 13.83
C SER A 81 5.96 -9.24 12.65
N THR A 82 4.81 -9.87 12.90
CA THR A 82 3.84 -10.22 11.86
C THR A 82 3.25 -8.99 11.17
N ILE A 83 3.14 -7.85 11.88
CA ILE A 83 2.75 -6.58 11.25
C ILE A 83 3.83 -6.12 10.26
N VAL A 84 5.10 -6.22 10.64
CA VAL A 84 6.22 -5.83 9.77
C VAL A 84 6.26 -6.71 8.53
N ASP A 85 6.10 -8.01 8.69
CA ASP A 85 6.03 -8.97 7.58
C ASP A 85 4.83 -8.66 6.66
N GLY A 86 3.69 -8.31 7.25
CA GLY A 86 2.49 -7.88 6.51
C GLY A 86 2.71 -6.61 5.69
N VAL A 87 3.44 -5.64 6.23
CA VAL A 87 3.82 -4.41 5.51
C VAL A 87 4.76 -4.73 4.35
N GLU A 88 5.75 -5.60 4.56
CA GLU A 88 6.67 -6.02 3.51
C GLU A 88 5.93 -6.71 2.36
N GLU A 89 5.07 -7.66 2.71
CA GLU A 89 4.26 -8.39 1.74
C GLU A 89 3.30 -7.46 0.97
N GLY A 90 2.63 -6.53 1.64
CA GLY A 90 1.77 -5.53 1.01
C GLY A 90 2.54 -4.63 0.03
N ARG A 91 3.76 -4.24 0.36
CA ARG A 91 4.63 -3.50 -0.56
C ARG A 91 5.03 -4.33 -1.77
N ARG A 92 5.33 -5.61 -1.58
CA ARG A 92 5.63 -6.57 -2.66
C ARG A 92 4.46 -6.68 -3.62
N ILE A 93 3.27 -6.95 -3.09
CA ILE A 93 2.03 -7.07 -3.88
C ILE A 93 1.79 -5.79 -4.67
N THR A 94 1.89 -4.63 -4.04
CA THR A 94 1.70 -3.34 -4.72
C THR A 94 2.70 -3.11 -5.85
N SER A 95 3.97 -3.50 -5.65
CA SER A 95 5.00 -3.41 -6.69
C SER A 95 4.68 -4.33 -7.87
N ASN A 96 4.29 -5.57 -7.59
CA ASN A 96 3.94 -6.55 -8.63
C ASN A 96 2.69 -6.12 -9.41
N ILE A 97 1.65 -5.61 -8.74
CA ILE A 97 0.47 -5.05 -9.41
C ILE A 97 0.89 -3.94 -10.40
N LYS A 98 1.80 -3.05 -10.02
CA LYS A 98 2.28 -2.00 -10.92
C LYS A 98 3.00 -2.56 -12.14
N LYS A 99 3.85 -3.57 -11.95
CA LYS A 99 4.54 -4.26 -13.05
C LYS A 99 3.53 -4.90 -14.02
N VAL A 100 2.54 -5.63 -13.48
CA VAL A 100 1.46 -6.25 -14.27
C VAL A 100 0.67 -5.20 -15.05
N MET A 101 0.25 -4.11 -14.39
CA MET A 101 -0.50 -3.05 -15.05
C MET A 101 0.30 -2.39 -16.18
N LEU A 102 1.60 -2.12 -15.96
CA LEU A 102 2.47 -1.53 -16.96
C LEU A 102 2.65 -2.48 -18.15
N TYR A 103 2.84 -3.76 -17.90
CA TYR A 103 2.98 -4.80 -18.93
C TYR A 103 1.73 -4.87 -19.80
N LEU A 104 0.54 -5.01 -19.18
CA LEU A 104 -0.72 -5.10 -19.91
C LEU A 104 -1.04 -3.82 -20.69
N LEU A 105 -0.77 -2.64 -20.10
CA LEU A 105 -1.00 -1.37 -20.77
C LEU A 105 -0.08 -1.20 -21.97
N ALA A 106 1.18 -1.58 -21.84
CA ALA A 106 2.14 -1.51 -22.96
C ALA A 106 1.73 -2.45 -24.11
N GLY A 107 1.31 -3.67 -23.81
CA GLY A 107 0.79 -4.63 -24.78
C GLY A 107 -0.41 -4.08 -25.55
N ASN A 108 -1.42 -3.60 -24.82
CA ASN A 108 -2.62 -3.03 -25.43
C ASN A 108 -2.33 -1.79 -26.31
N ILE A 109 -1.39 -0.92 -25.92
CA ILE A 109 -0.99 0.22 -26.73
C ILE A 109 -0.34 -0.25 -28.05
N VAL A 110 0.52 -1.26 -27.98
CA VAL A 110 1.16 -1.82 -29.19
C VAL A 110 0.11 -2.43 -30.11
N GLU A 111 -0.86 -3.19 -29.60
CA GLU A 111 -1.94 -3.74 -30.40
C GLU A 111 -2.77 -2.66 -31.10
N VAL A 112 -3.15 -1.61 -30.38
CA VAL A 112 -3.90 -0.48 -30.96
C VAL A 112 -3.11 0.19 -32.10
N ILE A 113 -1.80 0.38 -31.90
CA ILE A 113 -0.92 0.96 -32.93
C ILE A 113 -0.85 0.03 -34.15
N LEU A 114 -0.69 -1.29 -33.94
CA LEU A 114 -0.61 -2.26 -35.02
C LEU A 114 -1.91 -2.32 -35.83
N VAL A 115 -3.05 -2.33 -35.17
CA VAL A 115 -4.37 -2.30 -35.83
C VAL A 115 -4.55 -1.00 -36.61
N PHE A 116 -4.14 0.14 -36.06
CA PHE A 116 -4.20 1.43 -36.73
C PHE A 116 -3.33 1.48 -38.00
N ILE A 117 -2.10 0.98 -37.94
CA ILE A 117 -1.19 0.87 -39.08
C ILE A 117 -1.76 -0.07 -40.12
N SER A 118 -2.28 -1.22 -39.72
CA SER A 118 -2.96 -2.20 -40.57
C SER A 118 -4.07 -1.54 -41.40
N MET A 119 -4.89 -0.73 -40.74
CA MET A 119 -5.99 0.00 -41.38
C MET A 119 -5.47 1.05 -42.39
N LEU A 120 -4.40 1.78 -42.07
CA LEU A 120 -3.81 2.79 -42.96
C LEU A 120 -3.20 2.15 -44.21
N LEU A 121 -2.58 0.98 -44.06
CA LEU A 121 -1.96 0.25 -45.15
C LEU A 121 -2.95 -0.60 -45.98
N ASN A 122 -4.22 -0.61 -45.55
CA ASN A 122 -5.28 -1.43 -46.13
C ASN A 122 -4.91 -2.94 -46.20
N MET A 123 -4.22 -3.42 -45.14
CA MET A 123 -3.78 -4.81 -44.94
C MET A 123 -4.42 -5.40 -43.71
N GLU A 124 -5.01 -6.56 -43.83
CA GLU A 124 -5.52 -7.32 -42.64
C GLU A 124 -4.33 -8.08 -42.01
N MET A 125 -3.66 -7.46 -41.05
CA MET A 125 -2.54 -8.09 -40.32
C MET A 125 -3.03 -9.12 -39.30
N PHE A 126 -4.15 -8.85 -38.64
CA PHE A 126 -4.72 -9.72 -37.60
C PHE A 126 -6.23 -9.83 -37.75
N THR A 127 -6.74 -11.04 -37.62
CA THR A 127 -8.18 -11.27 -37.46
C THR A 127 -8.59 -11.01 -36.00
N THR A 128 -9.86 -10.70 -35.75
CA THR A 128 -10.42 -10.50 -34.40
C THR A 128 -10.13 -11.70 -33.47
N LEU A 129 -10.18 -12.92 -34.03
CA LEU A 129 -9.91 -14.12 -33.26
C LEU A 129 -8.42 -14.22 -32.84
N GLN A 130 -7.50 -13.81 -33.70
CA GLN A 130 -6.06 -13.78 -33.36
C GLN A 130 -5.76 -12.76 -32.29
N LEU A 131 -6.35 -11.55 -32.33
CA LEU A 131 -6.23 -10.55 -31.26
C LEU A 131 -6.77 -11.07 -29.94
N LEU A 132 -7.91 -11.75 -29.96
CA LEU A 132 -8.47 -12.38 -28.75
C LEU A 132 -7.51 -13.44 -28.16
N TRP A 133 -6.88 -14.24 -28.99
CA TRP A 133 -5.89 -15.23 -28.57
C TRP A 133 -4.64 -14.58 -27.96
N ILE A 134 -4.13 -13.52 -28.57
CA ILE A 134 -2.99 -12.75 -28.05
C ILE A 134 -3.32 -12.24 -26.64
N ASN A 135 -4.43 -11.53 -26.48
CA ASN A 135 -4.85 -10.99 -25.19
C ASN A 135 -5.08 -12.08 -24.14
N LEU A 136 -5.73 -13.20 -24.52
CA LEU A 136 -6.09 -14.25 -23.56
C LEU A 136 -4.86 -15.08 -23.12
N VAL A 137 -3.99 -15.47 -24.06
CA VAL A 137 -2.90 -16.40 -23.77
C VAL A 137 -1.58 -15.69 -23.58
N THR A 138 -1.22 -14.81 -24.49
CA THR A 138 0.10 -14.16 -24.49
C THR A 138 0.23 -13.13 -23.39
N ASP A 139 -0.85 -12.42 -23.06
CA ASP A 139 -0.81 -11.39 -22.00
C ASP A 139 -1.10 -11.95 -20.61
N SER A 140 -2.00 -12.94 -20.52
CA SER A 140 -2.41 -13.46 -19.20
C SER A 140 -1.30 -14.27 -18.53
N ILE A 141 -0.57 -15.12 -19.26
CA ILE A 141 0.44 -16.00 -18.65
C ILE A 141 1.61 -15.20 -18.04
N PRO A 142 2.25 -14.26 -18.75
CA PRO A 142 3.29 -13.41 -18.15
C PRO A 142 2.76 -12.51 -17.04
N ALA A 143 1.53 -11.99 -17.14
CA ALA A 143 0.92 -11.19 -16.11
C ALA A 143 0.77 -11.97 -14.78
N ILE A 144 0.35 -13.23 -14.85
CA ILE A 144 0.29 -14.13 -13.69
C ILE A 144 1.68 -14.37 -13.11
N MET A 145 2.70 -14.62 -13.95
CA MET A 145 4.07 -14.82 -13.48
C MET A 145 4.63 -13.58 -12.77
N LEU A 146 4.37 -12.38 -13.29
CA LEU A 146 4.76 -11.12 -12.66
C LEU A 146 4.06 -10.89 -11.31
N ALA A 147 2.82 -11.36 -11.16
CA ALA A 147 2.08 -11.24 -9.90
C ALA A 147 2.73 -12.06 -8.77
N PHE A 148 3.41 -13.17 -9.09
CA PHE A 148 4.10 -14.02 -8.12
C PHE A 148 5.59 -13.71 -7.97
N GLU A 149 6.09 -12.64 -8.59
CA GLU A 149 7.49 -12.26 -8.48
C GLU A 149 7.89 -11.97 -7.02
N LYS A 150 9.08 -12.42 -6.64
CA LYS A 150 9.62 -12.20 -5.28
C LYS A 150 9.96 -10.74 -5.06
N SER A 151 9.89 -10.33 -3.79
CA SER A 151 10.27 -8.98 -3.38
C SER A 151 11.73 -8.67 -3.68
N ASP A 152 12.01 -7.44 -4.11
CA ASP A 152 13.36 -6.92 -4.13
C ASP A 152 13.87 -6.75 -2.69
N LYS A 153 15.16 -7.04 -2.46
CA LYS A 153 15.79 -6.97 -1.13
C LYS A 153 15.69 -5.60 -0.44
N ASP A 154 15.41 -4.55 -1.19
CA ASP A 154 15.31 -3.18 -0.71
C ASP A 154 13.87 -2.68 -0.53
N THR A 155 12.88 -3.56 -0.59
CA THR A 155 11.45 -3.17 -0.52
C THR A 155 11.11 -2.41 0.77
N MET A 156 11.74 -2.74 1.91
CA MET A 156 11.53 -2.06 3.18
C MET A 156 12.29 -0.75 3.31
N ASN A 157 13.39 -0.56 2.58
CA ASN A 157 14.20 0.68 2.60
C ASN A 157 13.60 1.79 1.75
N ASN A 158 12.72 1.46 0.82
CA ASN A 158 12.06 2.44 -0.03
C ASN A 158 10.91 3.12 0.71
N GLN A 159 10.93 4.45 0.81
CA GLN A 159 9.82 5.20 1.38
C GLN A 159 8.58 5.11 0.47
N TYR A 160 7.49 4.68 1.09
CA TYR A 160 6.17 4.68 0.46
C TYR A 160 5.54 6.06 0.60
N ASN A 161 5.51 6.85 -0.46
CA ASN A 161 4.87 8.17 -0.46
C ASN A 161 3.42 8.08 -0.94
N ARG A 162 2.47 8.36 -0.03
CA ARG A 162 1.05 8.53 -0.37
C ARG A 162 0.89 9.69 -1.35
N GLY A 163 0.26 9.47 -2.49
CA GLY A 163 -0.16 10.51 -3.42
C GLY A 163 0.84 10.96 -4.50
N LYS A 164 2.10 10.51 -4.48
CA LYS A 164 3.08 10.81 -5.55
C LYS A 164 3.38 9.63 -6.48
N GLN A 165 2.69 8.51 -6.29
CA GLN A 165 2.86 7.38 -7.19
C GLN A 165 1.89 7.51 -8.37
N THR A 166 2.21 8.37 -9.30
CA THR A 166 1.61 8.34 -10.63
C THR A 166 2.04 7.01 -11.27
N PHE A 167 1.12 6.25 -11.85
CA PHE A 167 1.41 5.01 -12.57
C PHE A 167 2.46 5.21 -13.68
N PHE A 168 2.58 6.42 -14.16
CA PHE A 168 3.53 6.89 -15.16
C PHE A 168 4.69 7.70 -14.58
N THR A 169 5.02 7.55 -13.29
CA THR A 169 6.26 8.19 -12.80
C THR A 169 7.41 7.42 -13.39
N PRO A 170 8.03 7.97 -14.42
CA PRO A 170 8.92 7.20 -15.25
C PRO A 170 10.21 6.94 -14.50
N PHE A 171 10.82 5.89 -14.83
CA PHE A 171 12.24 5.69 -15.06
C PHE A 171 13.13 6.97 -15.12
N LEU A 172 12.60 8.17 -15.12
CA LEU A 172 13.31 9.44 -15.33
C LEU A 172 13.62 10.25 -14.06
N ILE A 173 13.19 9.86 -12.87
CA ILE A 173 13.59 10.54 -11.63
C ILE A 173 14.20 9.54 -10.66
N SER A 174 15.36 9.05 -11.04
CA SER A 174 16.38 8.53 -10.17
C SER A 174 16.83 9.63 -9.21
N ASN A 175 17.04 9.26 -7.96
CA ASN A 175 17.73 9.99 -6.91
C ASN A 175 16.94 11.06 -6.13
N LYS A 176 16.33 10.59 -5.03
CA LYS A 176 16.53 11.28 -3.75
C LYS A 176 16.40 10.29 -2.59
N ARG A 177 17.51 10.08 -1.88
CA ARG A 177 17.57 9.41 -0.58
C ARG A 177 16.55 10.02 0.37
N PHE A 178 15.76 9.17 1.02
CA PHE A 178 14.95 9.59 2.15
C PHE A 178 15.08 8.62 3.31
N SER A 179 15.29 9.20 4.49
CA SER A 179 15.52 8.56 5.77
C SER A 179 14.27 7.79 6.25
N ALA A 180 14.50 6.55 6.67
CA ALA A 180 13.49 5.72 7.31
C ALA A 180 13.37 6.14 8.79
N SER A 181 12.51 7.09 9.09
CA SER A 181 12.21 7.42 10.49
C SER A 181 10.79 7.96 10.63
N SER A 182 9.80 7.07 10.65
CA SER A 182 8.48 7.38 11.21
C SER A 182 7.66 6.10 11.34
N PHE A 183 8.14 5.17 12.15
CA PHE A 183 7.30 4.13 12.69
C PHE A 183 7.02 4.51 14.14
N VAL A 184 5.88 5.12 14.40
CA VAL A 184 5.46 5.42 15.76
C VAL A 184 4.78 4.17 16.32
N ALA A 185 5.54 3.38 17.07
CA ALA A 185 4.97 2.30 17.86
C ALA A 185 4.46 2.87 19.19
N THR A 186 3.16 2.96 19.34
CA THR A 186 2.55 3.27 20.64
C THR A 186 2.36 1.94 21.37
N LYS A 187 3.32 1.58 22.21
CA LYS A 187 3.18 0.47 23.16
C LYS A 187 2.77 1.06 24.51
N MET A 188 1.67 0.56 25.09
CA MET A 188 1.34 0.76 26.50
C MET A 188 2.23 -0.06 27.40
#